data_f0ed285d8c753370c3ab095a209b5436
#
_entry.id   f0ed285d8c753370c3ab095a209b5436
#
_cell.length_a   1.000
_cell.length_b   1.000
_cell.length_c   1.000
_cell.angle_alpha   90.00
_cell.angle_beta   90.00
_cell.angle_gamma   90.00
#
_symmetry.space_group_name_H-M   'P 1'
#
loop_
_entity.id
_entity.type
_entity.pdbx_description
1 polymer ?
#
loop_
_entity_poly.entity_id
_entity_poly.type
_entity_poly.pdbx_seq_one_letter_code
_entity_poly.pdbx_strand_id
1 'polypeptide(L)'
;MRQYVCPSCGAANRTPDAKDPLAAKCGRCGQPLFAGHPVEVNSKEFESHRASTKGASVLVDVWAPWCGPCRAMAPQFAAAAARLEPDARLLKLNSEAEPRATAALGVSGIPALILFKDGQVIARTTGLMSAEQIVAWTRQALARAPARAP
;
A
#
# COMPACT_ATOMS: atom_id res chain seq x y z
N MET A 1 4.42 -16.08 -9.33
CA MET A 1 5.24 -15.74 -8.14
C MET A 1 5.05 -14.28 -7.78
N ARG A 2 4.88 -14.00 -6.52
CA ARG A 2 4.76 -12.64 -5.98
C ARG A 2 6.01 -12.27 -5.20
N GLN A 3 6.28 -10.98 -5.09
CA GLN A 3 7.36 -10.47 -4.26
C GLN A 3 6.84 -9.34 -3.38
N TYR A 4 7.21 -9.39 -2.11
CA TYR A 4 6.84 -8.38 -1.12
C TYR A 4 8.08 -7.92 -0.36
N VAL A 5 8.03 -6.69 0.12
CA VAL A 5 9.05 -6.14 1.03
C VAL A 5 8.61 -6.41 2.46
N CYS A 6 9.53 -6.90 3.28
CA CYS A 6 9.27 -7.08 4.70
C CYS A 6 9.11 -5.73 5.38
N PRO A 7 7.97 -5.47 6.06
CA PRO A 7 7.77 -4.19 6.74
C PRO A 7 8.69 -3.99 7.95
N SER A 8 9.30 -5.04 8.45
CA SER A 8 10.18 -4.97 9.62
C SER A 8 11.64 -4.72 9.27
N CYS A 9 12.19 -5.40 8.23
CA CYS A 9 13.61 -5.29 7.90
C CYS A 9 13.92 -4.79 6.49
N GLY A 10 12.90 -4.62 5.64
CA GLY A 10 13.10 -4.12 4.29
C GLY A 10 13.56 -5.14 3.26
N ALA A 11 13.73 -6.40 3.63
CA ALA A 11 14.17 -7.43 2.70
C ALA A 11 13.07 -7.79 1.70
N ALA A 12 13.43 -8.02 0.45
CA ALA A 12 12.50 -8.53 -0.55
C ALA A 12 12.31 -10.03 -0.35
N ASN A 13 11.05 -10.48 -0.39
CA ASN A 13 10.69 -11.88 -0.20
C ASN A 13 9.85 -12.36 -1.36
N ARG A 14 10.27 -13.43 -2.02
CA ARG A 14 9.49 -14.07 -3.07
C ARG A 14 8.56 -15.10 -2.45
N THR A 15 7.30 -15.07 -2.88
CA THR A 15 6.28 -15.99 -2.40
C THR A 15 5.79 -16.83 -3.58
N PRO A 16 6.05 -18.16 -3.57
CA PRO A 16 5.55 -19.03 -4.62
C PRO A 16 4.02 -19.04 -4.68
N ASP A 17 3.47 -19.21 -5.88
CA ASP A 17 2.00 -19.22 -6.09
C ASP A 17 1.29 -20.27 -5.24
N ALA A 18 1.95 -21.39 -4.95
CA ALA A 18 1.38 -22.47 -4.14
C ALA A 18 1.29 -22.14 -2.65
N LYS A 19 1.90 -21.04 -2.18
CA LYS A 19 1.91 -20.66 -0.77
C LYS A 19 1.06 -19.43 -0.53
N ASP A 20 0.39 -19.40 0.64
CA ASP A 20 -0.39 -18.25 1.07
C ASP A 20 0.53 -17.17 1.62
N PRO A 21 0.60 -15.97 0.99
CA PRO A 21 1.43 -14.89 1.50
C PRO A 21 1.05 -14.41 2.90
N LEU A 22 -0.22 -14.59 3.31
CA LEU A 22 -0.68 -14.19 4.64
C LEU A 22 -0.06 -15.04 5.76
N ALA A 23 0.38 -16.25 5.44
CA ALA A 23 1.06 -17.15 6.37
C ALA A 23 2.59 -17.06 6.27
N ALA A 24 3.11 -16.25 5.33
CA ALA A 24 4.53 -16.18 5.06
C ALA A 24 5.27 -15.31 6.07
N LYS A 25 6.50 -15.73 6.38
CA LYS A 25 7.43 -14.98 7.22
C LYS A 25 8.64 -14.56 6.39
N CYS A 26 9.24 -13.42 6.77
CA CYS A 26 10.45 -12.94 6.11
C CYS A 26 11.59 -13.94 6.30
N GLY A 27 12.22 -14.33 5.19
CA GLY A 27 13.34 -15.26 5.21
C GLY A 27 14.60 -14.70 5.86
N ARG A 28 14.65 -13.37 6.06
CA ARG A 28 15.79 -12.70 6.68
C ARG A 28 15.60 -12.47 8.18
N CYS A 29 14.45 -11.90 8.60
CA CYS A 29 14.24 -11.52 9.99
C CYS A 29 13.20 -12.39 10.73
N GLY A 30 12.45 -13.23 10.02
CA GLY A 30 11.47 -14.13 10.59
C GLY A 30 10.13 -13.51 10.96
N GLN A 31 9.96 -12.20 10.78
CA GLN A 31 8.69 -11.52 11.07
C GLN A 31 7.66 -11.80 9.99
N PRO A 32 6.35 -11.79 10.34
CA PRO A 32 5.30 -11.96 9.34
C PRO A 32 5.38 -10.88 8.26
N LEU A 33 5.09 -11.24 7.01
CA LEU A 33 5.03 -10.28 5.91
C LEU A 33 3.77 -9.43 5.97
N PHE A 34 2.68 -9.97 6.54
CA PHE A 34 1.39 -9.30 6.68
C PHE A 34 0.85 -9.49 8.08
N ALA A 35 0.19 -8.47 8.61
CA ALA A 35 -0.39 -8.52 9.94
C ALA A 35 -1.83 -7.97 9.98
N GLY A 36 -2.45 -7.77 8.82
CA GLY A 36 -3.85 -7.32 8.72
C GLY A 36 -4.05 -5.83 8.96
N HIS A 37 -2.99 -5.04 8.94
CA HIS A 37 -3.07 -3.59 9.12
C HIS A 37 -2.07 -2.87 8.22
N PRO A 38 -2.29 -1.56 7.93
CA PRO A 38 -1.36 -0.77 7.13
C PRO A 38 0.00 -0.61 7.80
N VAL A 39 1.01 -0.33 7.00
CA VAL A 39 2.37 -0.09 7.47
C VAL A 39 2.69 1.40 7.30
N GLU A 40 3.09 2.06 8.39
CA GLU A 40 3.60 3.43 8.34
C GLU A 40 4.99 3.41 7.76
N VAL A 41 5.24 4.25 6.74
CA VAL A 41 6.53 4.25 6.02
C VAL A 41 7.09 5.66 5.91
N ASN A 42 8.42 5.76 5.89
CA ASN A 42 9.13 6.96 5.46
C ASN A 42 9.33 6.93 3.94
N SER A 43 9.95 7.97 3.39
CA SER A 43 10.17 8.08 1.95
C SER A 43 10.98 6.92 1.37
N LYS A 44 12.01 6.49 2.07
CA LYS A 44 12.88 5.38 1.64
C LYS A 44 12.13 4.05 1.66
N GLU A 45 11.39 3.79 2.72
CA GLU A 45 10.59 2.58 2.87
C GLU A 45 9.46 2.53 1.84
N PHE A 46 8.79 3.66 1.63
CA PHE A 46 7.78 3.77 0.59
C PHE A 46 8.34 3.40 -0.79
N GLU A 47 9.48 3.97 -1.15
CA GLU A 47 10.10 3.71 -2.44
C GLU A 47 10.50 2.23 -2.59
N SER A 48 10.98 1.61 -1.52
CA SER A 48 11.31 0.19 -1.50
C SER A 48 10.08 -0.68 -1.77
N HIS A 49 8.97 -0.41 -1.08
CA HIS A 49 7.72 -1.15 -1.31
C HIS A 49 7.20 -0.94 -2.74
N ARG A 50 7.21 0.30 -3.20
CA ARG A 50 6.73 0.64 -4.55
C ARG A 50 7.53 -0.09 -5.63
N ALA A 51 8.86 -0.04 -5.53
CA ALA A 51 9.74 -0.57 -6.57
C ALA A 51 9.85 -2.10 -6.54
N SER A 52 9.76 -2.71 -5.37
CA SER A 52 10.09 -4.13 -5.17
C SER A 52 8.88 -5.03 -4.91
N THR A 53 7.67 -4.50 -4.85
CA THR A 53 6.45 -5.31 -4.79
C THR A 53 6.06 -5.72 -6.20
N LYS A 54 6.00 -7.03 -6.44
CA LYS A 54 5.73 -7.59 -7.77
C LYS A 54 4.64 -8.65 -7.69
N GLY A 55 3.75 -8.68 -8.68
CA GLY A 55 2.62 -9.59 -8.71
C GLY A 55 1.51 -9.24 -7.72
N ALA A 56 1.64 -8.14 -7.01
CA ALA A 56 0.66 -7.54 -6.11
C ALA A 56 0.76 -6.03 -6.24
N SER A 57 -0.21 -5.31 -5.70
CA SER A 57 -0.26 -3.86 -5.76
C SER A 57 0.20 -3.21 -4.45
N VAL A 58 0.45 -1.90 -4.50
CA VAL A 58 0.75 -1.07 -3.33
C VAL A 58 -0.26 0.07 -3.31
N LEU A 59 -0.97 0.19 -2.20
CA LEU A 59 -1.93 1.27 -1.98
C LEU A 59 -1.41 2.16 -0.86
N VAL A 60 -1.14 3.43 -1.18
CA VAL A 60 -0.65 4.38 -0.19
C VAL A 60 -1.72 5.39 0.19
N ASP A 61 -1.89 5.60 1.50
CA ASP A 61 -2.70 6.67 2.08
C ASP A 61 -1.75 7.80 2.48
N VAL A 62 -1.83 8.93 1.77
CA VAL A 62 -1.09 10.14 2.11
C VAL A 62 -1.95 10.97 3.07
N TRP A 63 -1.46 11.21 4.26
CA TRP A 63 -2.22 11.79 5.36
C TRP A 63 -1.37 12.79 6.15
N ALA A 64 -1.98 13.46 7.12
CA ALA A 64 -1.27 14.30 8.10
C ALA A 64 -1.96 14.22 9.46
N PRO A 65 -1.20 14.36 10.57
CA PRO A 65 -1.77 14.24 11.91
C PRO A 65 -2.83 15.30 12.25
N TRP A 66 -2.72 16.49 11.67
CA TRP A 66 -3.64 17.61 11.88
C TRP A 66 -4.91 17.54 11.03
N CYS A 67 -4.96 16.61 10.08
CA CYS A 67 -6.06 16.49 9.13
C CYS A 67 -7.21 15.69 9.72
N GLY A 68 -8.35 16.34 9.96
CA GLY A 68 -9.55 15.70 10.53
C GLY A 68 -10.07 14.54 9.68
N PRO A 69 -10.32 14.72 8.38
CA PRO A 69 -10.75 13.63 7.50
C PRO A 69 -9.75 12.48 7.44
N CYS A 70 -8.45 12.76 7.51
CA CYS A 70 -7.42 11.72 7.55
C CYS A 70 -7.55 10.83 8.79
N ARG A 71 -7.79 11.46 9.96
CA ARG A 71 -7.99 10.73 11.21
C ARG A 71 -9.27 9.91 11.19
N ALA A 72 -10.34 10.45 10.60
CA ALA A 72 -11.59 9.71 10.42
C ALA A 72 -11.43 8.51 9.49
N MET A 73 -10.57 8.62 8.47
CA MET A 73 -10.32 7.54 7.52
C MET A 73 -9.38 6.46 8.08
N ALA A 74 -8.56 6.77 9.07
CA ALA A 74 -7.55 5.83 9.58
C ALA A 74 -8.13 4.45 9.96
N PRO A 75 -9.23 4.34 10.75
CA PRO A 75 -9.80 3.02 11.04
C PRO A 75 -10.42 2.35 9.81
N GLN A 76 -10.90 3.13 8.84
CA GLN A 76 -11.45 2.60 7.59
C GLN A 76 -10.34 2.00 6.71
N PHE A 77 -9.23 2.69 6.62
CA PHE A 77 -8.05 2.21 5.88
C PHE A 77 -7.48 0.95 6.54
N ALA A 78 -7.42 0.92 7.87
CA ALA A 78 -6.98 -0.26 8.61
C ALA A 78 -7.89 -1.47 8.34
N ALA A 79 -9.21 -1.28 8.34
CA ALA A 79 -10.15 -2.35 8.03
C ALA A 79 -10.02 -2.82 6.58
N ALA A 80 -9.75 -1.90 5.65
CA ALA A 80 -9.54 -2.26 4.25
C ALA A 80 -8.27 -3.13 4.07
N ALA A 81 -7.23 -2.90 4.86
CA ALA A 81 -6.00 -3.69 4.79
C ALA A 81 -6.26 -5.18 5.02
N ALA A 82 -7.05 -5.53 6.04
CA ALA A 82 -7.38 -6.91 6.33
C ALA A 82 -8.12 -7.60 5.17
N ARG A 83 -8.86 -6.84 4.37
CA ARG A 83 -9.65 -7.35 3.25
C ARG A 83 -8.88 -7.39 1.94
N LEU A 84 -7.93 -6.49 1.74
CA LEU A 84 -7.16 -6.37 0.49
C LEU A 84 -5.87 -7.19 0.49
N GLU A 85 -5.28 -7.45 1.67
CA GLU A 85 -4.09 -8.29 1.74
C GLU A 85 -4.44 -9.73 1.37
N PRO A 86 -3.57 -10.46 0.68
CA PRO A 86 -2.22 -10.08 0.22
C PRO A 86 -2.18 -9.46 -1.18
N ASP A 87 -3.32 -9.17 -1.80
CA ASP A 87 -3.38 -8.65 -3.16
C ASP A 87 -2.83 -7.21 -3.24
N ALA A 88 -2.90 -6.50 -2.11
CA ALA A 88 -2.34 -5.17 -1.98
C ALA A 88 -1.59 -5.03 -0.65
N ARG A 89 -0.46 -4.35 -0.69
CA ARG A 89 0.25 -3.86 0.49
C ARG A 89 -0.28 -2.45 0.76
N LEU A 90 -0.86 -2.22 1.95
CA LEU A 90 -1.35 -0.90 2.34
C LEU A 90 -0.32 -0.16 3.16
N LEU A 91 0.01 1.04 2.71
CA LEU A 91 1.02 1.90 3.33
C LEU A 91 0.41 3.22 3.77
N LYS A 92 0.96 3.80 4.83
CA LYS A 92 0.62 5.16 5.26
C LYS A 92 1.87 6.04 5.15
N LEU A 93 1.72 7.18 4.48
CA LEU A 93 2.79 8.15 4.28
C LEU A 93 2.36 9.49 4.89
N ASN A 94 3.02 9.89 5.98
CA ASN A 94 2.75 11.15 6.65
C ASN A 94 3.35 12.30 5.84
N SER A 95 2.50 13.11 5.22
CA SER A 95 2.92 14.20 4.34
C SER A 95 3.72 15.29 5.06
N GLU A 96 3.48 15.47 6.36
CA GLU A 96 4.21 16.45 7.16
C GLU A 96 5.64 15.97 7.45
N ALA A 97 5.80 14.68 7.76
CA ALA A 97 7.11 14.08 8.03
C ALA A 97 7.91 13.80 6.74
N GLU A 98 7.21 13.57 5.62
CA GLU A 98 7.81 13.13 4.36
C GLU A 98 7.41 14.06 3.19
N PRO A 99 7.79 15.35 3.24
CA PRO A 99 7.35 16.32 2.24
C PRO A 99 7.89 16.04 0.83
N ARG A 100 9.08 15.46 0.70
CA ARG A 100 9.66 15.16 -0.61
C ARG A 100 8.89 14.08 -1.35
N ALA A 101 8.59 12.97 -0.68
CA ALA A 101 7.82 11.89 -1.28
C ALA A 101 6.42 12.37 -1.65
N THR A 102 5.79 13.15 -0.78
CA THR A 102 4.47 13.72 -1.01
C THR A 102 4.47 14.62 -2.25
N ALA A 103 5.46 15.51 -2.38
CA ALA A 103 5.59 16.38 -3.54
C ALA A 103 5.83 15.58 -4.82
N ALA A 104 6.68 14.55 -4.77
CA ALA A 104 6.99 13.69 -5.92
C ALA A 104 5.74 12.93 -6.40
N LEU A 105 4.80 12.61 -5.49
CA LEU A 105 3.54 11.96 -5.84
C LEU A 105 2.51 12.92 -6.42
N GLY A 106 2.77 14.22 -6.40
CA GLY A 106 1.86 15.24 -6.93
C GLY A 106 0.59 15.39 -6.09
N VAL A 107 0.66 15.12 -4.79
CA VAL A 107 -0.48 15.21 -3.88
C VAL A 107 -0.75 16.67 -3.54
N SER A 108 -1.98 17.13 -3.81
CA SER A 108 -2.42 18.49 -3.47
C SER A 108 -3.53 18.51 -2.43
N GLY A 109 -4.22 17.40 -2.21
CA GLY A 109 -5.27 17.28 -1.21
C GLY A 109 -5.14 15.98 -0.44
N ILE A 110 -5.48 16.00 0.85
CA ILE A 110 -5.42 14.83 1.74
C ILE A 110 -6.76 14.63 2.47
N PRO A 111 -7.11 13.38 2.81
CA PRO A 111 -6.37 12.15 2.52
C PRO A 111 -6.35 11.86 1.02
N ALA A 112 -5.25 11.29 0.53
CA ALA A 112 -5.12 10.87 -0.85
C ALA A 112 -4.75 9.40 -0.91
N LEU A 113 -5.43 8.64 -1.77
CA LEU A 113 -5.11 7.25 -2.06
C LEU A 113 -4.48 7.15 -3.43
N ILE A 114 -3.32 6.51 -3.50
CA ILE A 114 -2.61 6.28 -4.76
C ILE A 114 -2.29 4.79 -4.86
N LEU A 115 -2.74 4.18 -5.96
CA LEU A 115 -2.57 2.75 -6.20
C LEU A 115 -1.48 2.53 -7.25
N PHE A 116 -0.51 1.69 -6.89
CA PHE A 116 0.60 1.30 -7.76
C PHE A 116 0.50 -0.16 -8.13
N LYS A 117 0.87 -0.47 -9.36
CA LYS A 117 1.07 -1.83 -9.81
C LYS A 117 2.35 -1.87 -10.64
N ASP A 118 3.25 -2.81 -10.31
CA ASP A 118 4.56 -2.93 -10.96
C ASP A 118 5.32 -1.59 -10.97
N GLY A 119 5.24 -0.84 -9.86
CA GLY A 119 5.93 0.42 -9.69
C GLY A 119 5.27 1.63 -10.35
N GLN A 120 4.16 1.45 -11.07
CA GLN A 120 3.47 2.52 -11.79
C GLN A 120 2.15 2.89 -11.13
N VAL A 121 1.84 4.18 -11.12
CA VAL A 121 0.52 4.66 -10.67
C VAL A 121 -0.55 4.21 -11.66
N ILE A 122 -1.56 3.49 -11.17
CA ILE A 122 -2.69 3.07 -12.00
C ILE A 122 -3.99 3.76 -11.62
N ALA A 123 -4.09 4.33 -10.43
CA ALA A 123 -5.27 5.09 -10.00
C ALA A 123 -4.93 5.99 -8.83
N ARG A 124 -5.68 7.08 -8.68
CA ARG A 124 -5.59 7.97 -7.52
C ARG A 124 -6.94 8.61 -7.23
N THR A 125 -7.19 8.89 -5.96
CA THR A 125 -8.39 9.60 -5.51
C THR A 125 -8.09 10.36 -4.23
N THR A 126 -8.93 11.32 -3.88
CA THR A 126 -8.81 12.11 -2.66
C THR A 126 -10.12 12.10 -1.90
N GLY A 127 -10.05 12.37 -0.60
CA GLY A 127 -11.21 12.52 0.25
C GLY A 127 -11.49 11.31 1.11
N LEU A 128 -12.35 11.52 2.10
CA LEU A 128 -12.75 10.50 3.08
C LEU A 128 -13.55 9.39 2.39
N MET A 129 -13.13 8.15 2.64
CA MET A 129 -13.79 6.96 2.13
C MET A 129 -13.95 5.92 3.26
N SER A 130 -15.06 5.18 3.20
CA SER A 130 -15.28 4.03 4.10
C SER A 130 -14.41 2.84 3.66
N ALA A 131 -14.26 1.85 4.55
CA ALA A 131 -13.56 0.61 4.20
C ALA A 131 -14.16 -0.05 2.95
N GLU A 132 -15.50 -0.12 2.85
CA GLU A 132 -16.20 -0.67 1.70
C GLU A 132 -15.84 0.08 0.41
N GLN A 133 -15.82 1.40 0.48
CA GLN A 133 -15.49 2.24 -0.68
C GLN A 133 -14.03 2.07 -1.09
N ILE A 134 -13.11 2.00 -0.12
CA ILE A 134 -11.68 1.79 -0.39
C ILE A 134 -11.47 0.43 -1.09
N VAL A 135 -12.08 -0.62 -0.55
CA VAL A 135 -11.95 -1.96 -1.12
C VAL A 135 -12.53 -2.02 -2.54
N ALA A 136 -13.74 -1.47 -2.73
CA ALA A 136 -14.40 -1.46 -4.04
C ALA A 136 -13.60 -0.65 -5.07
N TRP A 137 -13.15 0.54 -4.70
CA TRP A 137 -12.34 1.39 -5.57
C TRP A 137 -11.05 0.71 -6.00
N THR A 138 -10.35 0.10 -5.03
CA THR A 138 -9.09 -0.60 -5.30
C THR A 138 -9.30 -1.78 -6.25
N ARG A 139 -10.30 -2.62 -5.97
CA ARG A 139 -10.60 -3.79 -6.81
C ARG A 139 -11.01 -3.40 -8.22
N GLN A 140 -11.82 -2.35 -8.36
CA GLN A 140 -12.23 -1.84 -9.67
C GLN A 140 -11.04 -1.31 -10.45
N ALA A 141 -10.15 -0.56 -9.81
CA ALA A 141 -8.95 -0.03 -10.44
C ALA A 141 -8.02 -1.16 -10.92
N LEU A 142 -7.86 -2.20 -10.11
CA LEU A 142 -7.04 -3.37 -10.47
C LEU A 142 -7.66 -4.15 -11.63
N ALA A 143 -8.99 -4.28 -11.66
CA ALA A 143 -9.70 -4.98 -12.73
C ALA A 143 -9.59 -4.25 -14.07
N ARG A 144 -9.48 -2.91 -14.05
CA ARG A 144 -9.36 -2.07 -15.25
C ARG A 144 -7.92 -1.86 -15.69
N ALA A 145 -6.95 -2.17 -14.84
CA ALA A 145 -5.54 -1.97 -15.19
C ALA A 145 -5.19 -2.89 -16.38
N PRO A 146 -4.52 -2.35 -17.42
CA PRO A 146 -4.12 -3.18 -18.54
C PRO A 146 -3.12 -4.24 -18.08
N ALA A 147 -3.21 -5.42 -18.70
CA ALA A 147 -2.20 -6.45 -18.50
C ALA A 147 -0.86 -5.89 -18.93
N ARG A 148 0.18 -6.09 -18.09
CA ARG A 148 1.51 -5.61 -18.43
C ARG A 148 2.02 -6.40 -19.61
N ALA A 149 2.56 -5.69 -20.60
CA ALA A 149 3.22 -6.32 -21.75
C ALA A 149 4.40 -7.16 -21.26
N PRO A 150 4.58 -8.36 -21.82
CA PRO A 150 5.71 -9.22 -21.46
C PRO A 150 7.07 -8.59 -21.80
#